data_fb795b618823eb6eee59ad46c1d92362
#
_entry.id   fb795b618823eb6eee59ad46c1d92362
#
_cell.length_a   1.000
_cell.length_b   1.000
_cell.length_c   1.000
_cell.angle_alpha   90.00
_cell.angle_beta   90.00
_cell.angle_gamma   90.00
#
_symmetry.space_group_name_H-M   'P 1'
#
loop_
_entity.id
_entity.type
_entity.pdbx_description
1 polymer ?
#
loop_
_entity_poly.entity_id
_entity_poly.type
_entity_poly.pdbx_seq_one_letter_code
_entity_poly.pdbx_strand_id
1 'polypeptide(L)'
;MIHIWATVEMGDLQQFIGVFATAGAKARRKHGSRSSRVFTVPGHTGQVRVLFEWESREAFEGFLNDPEVRATMQSSGTVGRPDFLILDALADLPG
;
A
#
# COMPACT_ATOMS: atom_id res chain seq x y z
N MET A 1 -0.74 16.84 0.43
CA MET A 1 -0.41 15.44 0.80
C MET A 1 -1.67 14.70 1.17
N ILE A 2 -1.81 13.49 0.70
CA ILE A 2 -2.99 12.67 0.99
C ILE A 2 -2.58 11.41 1.74
N HIS A 3 -3.54 10.81 2.43
CA HIS A 3 -3.39 9.50 3.05
C HIS A 3 -4.26 8.49 2.31
N ILE A 4 -3.81 7.25 2.28
CA ILE A 4 -4.56 6.18 1.62
C ILE A 4 -4.56 4.98 2.56
N TRP A 5 -5.76 4.48 2.83
CA TRP A 5 -5.96 3.29 3.62
C TRP A 5 -6.25 2.13 2.69
N ALA A 6 -5.35 1.16 2.66
CA ALA A 6 -5.46 0.01 1.77
C ALA A 6 -5.81 -1.25 2.54
N THR A 7 -6.69 -2.04 1.96
CA THR A 7 -6.98 -3.41 2.40
C THR A 7 -6.45 -4.35 1.33
N VAL A 8 -5.50 -5.22 1.71
CA VAL A 8 -4.82 -6.11 0.77
C VAL A 8 -5.01 -7.55 1.21
N GLU A 9 -5.57 -8.37 0.32
CA GLU A 9 -5.60 -9.81 0.48
C GLU A 9 -4.28 -10.40 -0.04
N MET A 10 -3.69 -11.32 0.71
CA MET A 10 -2.42 -11.94 0.32
C MET A 10 -2.34 -13.38 0.82
N GLY A 11 -1.52 -14.20 0.17
CA GLY A 11 -1.39 -15.61 0.56
C GLY A 11 -0.38 -15.83 1.67
N ASP A 12 0.80 -15.24 1.54
CA ASP A 12 1.93 -15.46 2.45
C ASP A 12 2.47 -14.11 2.93
N LEU A 13 2.42 -13.89 4.25
CA LEU A 13 2.85 -12.62 4.85
C LEU A 13 4.34 -12.37 4.63
N GLN A 14 5.18 -13.39 4.74
CA GLN A 14 6.63 -13.25 4.56
C GLN A 14 6.95 -12.85 3.13
N GLN A 15 6.33 -13.50 2.15
CA GLN A 15 6.48 -13.14 0.74
C GLN A 15 5.99 -11.71 0.48
N PHE A 16 4.84 -11.36 1.01
CA PHE A 16 4.28 -10.02 0.85
C PHE A 16 5.23 -8.96 1.38
N ILE A 17 5.67 -9.09 2.63
CA ILE A 17 6.56 -8.11 3.26
C ILE A 17 7.91 -8.05 2.54
N GLY A 18 8.44 -9.19 2.10
CA GLY A 18 9.70 -9.24 1.36
C GLY A 18 9.66 -8.39 0.09
N VAL A 19 8.62 -8.53 -0.71
CA VAL A 19 8.45 -7.75 -1.95
C VAL A 19 8.06 -6.31 -1.63
N PHE A 20 7.15 -6.11 -0.68
CA PHE A 20 6.68 -4.77 -0.30
C PHE A 20 7.82 -3.88 0.18
N ALA A 21 8.75 -4.42 0.95
CA ALA A 21 9.88 -3.67 1.50
C ALA A 21 11.02 -3.43 0.49
N THR A 22 11.05 -4.12 -0.61
CA THR A 22 12.13 -4.03 -1.62
C THR A 22 11.63 -3.47 -2.94
N ALA A 23 11.23 -4.32 -3.88
CA ALA A 23 10.73 -3.88 -5.19
C ALA A 23 9.50 -2.96 -5.06
N GLY A 24 8.61 -3.25 -4.11
CA GLY A 24 7.46 -2.41 -3.83
C GLY A 24 7.86 -1.02 -3.34
N ALA A 25 8.83 -0.93 -2.45
CA ALA A 25 9.31 0.37 -1.95
C ALA A 25 9.93 1.20 -3.06
N LYS A 26 10.69 0.58 -3.94
CA LYS A 26 11.30 1.25 -5.09
C LYS A 26 10.21 1.81 -6.01
N ALA A 27 9.19 1.02 -6.32
CA ALA A 27 8.08 1.44 -7.16
C ALA A 27 7.29 2.59 -6.53
N ARG A 28 7.04 2.52 -5.23
CA ARG A 28 6.32 3.58 -4.52
C ARG A 28 7.08 4.89 -4.53
N ARG A 29 8.39 4.86 -4.24
CA ARG A 29 9.21 6.07 -4.23
C ARG A 29 9.27 6.73 -5.60
N LYS A 30 9.31 5.93 -6.66
CA LYS A 30 9.30 6.43 -8.03
C LYS A 30 8.08 7.28 -8.33
N HIS A 31 6.95 6.98 -7.71
CA HIS A 31 5.67 7.62 -7.98
C HIS A 31 5.25 8.68 -6.95
N GLY A 32 6.06 8.95 -5.95
CA GLY A 32 5.77 10.02 -4.99
C GLY A 32 5.20 9.58 -3.65
N SER A 33 5.40 8.33 -3.28
CA SER A 33 5.08 7.86 -1.93
C SER A 33 6.01 8.49 -0.91
N ARG A 34 5.46 8.93 0.23
CA ARG A 34 6.19 9.52 1.33
C ARG A 34 6.44 8.54 2.46
N SER A 35 5.46 7.70 2.77
CA SER A 35 5.57 6.70 3.82
C SER A 35 4.57 5.59 3.63
N SER A 36 4.86 4.45 4.25
CA SER A 36 3.98 3.29 4.25
C SER A 36 4.07 2.62 5.61
N ARG A 37 2.93 2.24 6.14
CA ARG A 37 2.84 1.54 7.41
C ARG A 37 1.93 0.34 7.25
N VAL A 38 2.44 -0.83 7.58
CA VAL A 38 1.71 -2.09 7.38
C VAL A 38 1.21 -2.61 8.72
N PHE A 39 -0.06 -2.98 8.74
CA PHE A 39 -0.72 -3.53 9.93
C PHE A 39 -1.27 -4.91 9.60
N THR A 40 -1.24 -5.78 10.58
CA THR A 40 -2.03 -7.01 10.55
C THR A 40 -3.24 -6.84 11.45
N VAL A 41 -4.31 -7.56 11.15
CA VAL A 41 -5.51 -7.58 12.01
C VAL A 41 -5.48 -8.86 12.82
N PRO A 42 -5.41 -8.78 14.16
CA PRO A 42 -5.40 -10.00 14.99
C PRO A 42 -6.59 -10.90 14.67
N GLY A 43 -6.32 -12.18 14.46
CA GLY A 43 -7.34 -13.16 14.10
C GLY A 43 -7.69 -13.22 12.62
N HIS A 44 -7.16 -12.31 11.78
CA HIS A 44 -7.39 -12.33 10.35
C HIS A 44 -6.08 -12.68 9.62
N THR A 45 -5.95 -13.92 9.20
CA THR A 45 -4.85 -14.35 8.33
C THR A 45 -5.20 -14.06 6.88
N GLY A 46 -4.21 -13.82 6.06
CA GLY A 46 -4.44 -13.58 4.63
C GLY A 46 -4.81 -12.14 4.28
N GLN A 47 -4.77 -11.22 5.23
CA GLN A 47 -5.11 -9.82 4.98
C GLN A 47 -4.20 -8.88 5.76
N VAL A 48 -3.78 -7.80 5.10
CA VAL A 48 -3.06 -6.70 5.74
C VAL A 48 -3.77 -5.38 5.46
N ARG A 49 -3.52 -4.41 6.32
CA ARG A 49 -3.90 -3.01 6.13
C ARG A 49 -2.65 -2.20 5.93
N VAL A 50 -2.69 -1.22 5.03
CA VAL A 50 -1.56 -0.33 4.81
C VAL A 50 -2.03 1.11 4.87
N LEU A 51 -1.32 1.91 5.65
CA LEU A 51 -1.54 3.35 5.66
C LEU A 51 -0.40 4.00 4.89
N PHE A 52 -0.75 4.64 3.78
CA PHE A 52 0.20 5.36 2.93
C PHE A 52 0.07 6.86 3.10
N GLU A 53 1.19 7.57 2.95
CA GLU A 53 1.21 8.99 2.63
C GLU A 53 1.74 9.16 1.22
N TRP A 54 1.07 9.97 0.40
CA TRP A 54 1.44 10.24 -0.99
C TRP A 54 1.43 11.74 -1.25
N GLU A 55 2.24 12.18 -2.21
CA GLU A 55 2.32 13.60 -2.58
C GLU A 55 0.98 14.14 -3.05
N SER A 56 0.26 13.37 -3.86
CA SER A 56 -1.00 13.79 -4.45
C SER A 56 -1.81 12.58 -4.90
N ARG A 57 -3.08 12.82 -5.17
CA ARG A 57 -3.97 11.82 -5.73
C ARG A 57 -3.51 11.39 -7.12
N GLU A 58 -3.07 12.34 -7.94
CA GLU A 58 -2.60 12.07 -9.30
C GLU A 58 -1.37 11.18 -9.29
N ALA A 59 -0.45 11.41 -8.37
CA ALA A 59 0.74 10.59 -8.22
C ALA A 59 0.37 9.14 -7.84
N PHE A 60 -0.59 8.98 -6.94
CA PHE A 60 -1.07 7.66 -6.56
C PHE A 60 -1.77 6.95 -7.72
N GLU A 61 -2.58 7.67 -8.49
CA GLU A 61 -3.24 7.10 -9.68
C GLU A 61 -2.22 6.65 -10.71
N GLY A 62 -1.16 7.42 -10.92
CA GLY A 62 -0.05 7.04 -11.79
C GLY A 62 0.62 5.74 -11.33
N PHE A 63 0.78 5.57 -10.03
CA PHE A 63 1.29 4.34 -9.43
C PHE A 63 0.36 3.15 -9.76
N LEU A 64 -0.93 3.30 -9.56
CA LEU A 64 -1.89 2.22 -9.81
C LEU A 64 -1.97 1.83 -11.29
N ASN A 65 -1.69 2.76 -12.19
CA ASN A 65 -1.76 2.54 -13.63
C ASN A 65 -0.46 2.04 -14.24
N ASP A 66 0.61 1.93 -13.46
CA ASP A 66 1.90 1.45 -13.93
C ASP A 66 1.91 -0.07 -14.04
N PRO A 67 2.14 -0.66 -15.24
CA PRO A 67 2.18 -2.12 -15.38
C PRO A 67 3.26 -2.79 -14.53
N GLU A 68 4.39 -2.13 -14.29
CA GLU A 68 5.45 -2.67 -13.42
C GLU A 68 4.97 -2.80 -11.98
N VAL A 69 4.14 -1.86 -11.52
CA VAL A 69 3.54 -1.92 -10.18
C VAL A 69 2.62 -3.12 -10.06
N ARG A 70 1.80 -3.37 -11.08
CA ARG A 70 0.90 -4.52 -11.10
C ARG A 70 1.68 -5.84 -11.06
N ALA A 71 2.77 -5.93 -11.83
CA ALA A 71 3.63 -7.10 -11.80
C ALA A 71 4.27 -7.30 -10.43
N THR A 72 4.70 -6.22 -9.79
CA THR A 72 5.27 -6.26 -8.44
C THR A 72 4.23 -6.75 -7.42
N MET A 73 3.00 -6.27 -7.51
CA MET A 73 1.92 -6.73 -6.64
C MET A 73 1.65 -8.23 -6.82
N GLN A 74 1.65 -8.71 -8.05
CA GLN A 74 1.47 -10.15 -8.32
C GLN A 74 2.60 -10.96 -7.71
N SER A 75 3.84 -10.49 -7.83
CA SER A 75 5.01 -11.18 -7.27
C SER A 75 5.00 -11.22 -5.75
N SER A 76 4.30 -10.30 -5.08
CA SER A 76 4.16 -10.28 -3.63
C SER A 76 3.13 -11.27 -3.10
N GLY A 77 2.40 -11.95 -3.98
CA GLY A 77 1.32 -12.84 -3.58
C GLY A 77 0.01 -12.14 -3.24
N THR A 78 -0.13 -10.88 -3.65
CA THR A 78 -1.39 -10.15 -3.52
C THR A 78 -2.47 -10.86 -4.35
N VAL A 79 -3.61 -11.11 -3.72
CA VAL A 79 -4.75 -11.79 -4.34
C VAL A 79 -5.80 -10.75 -4.71
N GLY A 80 -6.17 -10.72 -5.98
CA GLY A 80 -7.16 -9.79 -6.47
C GLY A 80 -6.66 -8.33 -6.43
N ARG A 81 -7.60 -7.41 -6.51
CA ARG A 81 -7.31 -5.99 -6.48
C ARG A 81 -7.47 -5.45 -5.07
N PRO A 82 -6.46 -4.77 -4.50
CA PRO A 82 -6.61 -4.12 -3.20
C PRO A 82 -7.72 -3.07 -3.22
N ASP A 83 -8.35 -2.87 -2.07
CA ASP A 83 -9.29 -1.77 -1.85
C ASP A 83 -8.53 -0.57 -1.31
N PHE A 84 -8.78 0.60 -1.89
CA PHE A 84 -8.14 1.84 -1.46
C PHE A 84 -9.17 2.87 -1.05
N LEU A 85 -8.94 3.50 0.10
CA LEU A 85 -9.76 4.59 0.59
C LEU A 85 -8.87 5.83 0.74
N ILE A 86 -9.20 6.88 0.00
CA ILE A 86 -8.45 8.13 0.06
C ILE A 86 -8.96 8.96 1.23
N LEU A 87 -8.05 9.43 2.07
CA LEU A 87 -8.34 10.15 3.29
C LEU A 87 -7.65 11.50 3.27
N ASP A 88 -8.41 12.53 3.65
CA ASP A 88 -7.85 13.84 3.92
C ASP A 88 -7.68 14.00 5.41
N ALA A 89 -6.48 14.36 5.86
CA ALA A 89 -6.22 14.56 7.27
C ALA A 89 -7.00 15.78 7.77
N LEU A 90 -7.80 15.60 8.80
CA LEU A 90 -8.60 16.69 9.38
C LEU A 90 -7.88 17.35 10.54
N ALA A 91 -7.30 16.54 11.42
CA ALA A 91 -6.65 17.08 12.62
C ALA A 91 -5.68 16.04 13.19
N ASP A 92 -4.63 16.56 13.83
CA ASP A 92 -3.71 15.78 14.64
C ASP A 92 -3.92 16.19 16.10
N LEU A 93 -4.34 15.26 16.91
CA LEU A 93 -4.68 15.53 18.31
C LEU A 93 -3.87 14.61 19.23
N PRO A 94 -3.53 15.09 20.44
CA PRO A 94 -2.86 14.22 21.40
C PRO A 94 -3.81 13.08 21.85
N GLY A 95 -3.19 11.96 22.17
CA GLY A 95 -3.89 10.75 22.57
C GLY A 95 -4.64 10.81 23.91
#